data_d2a4758cde6721266f312d614ec1d3c2
#
_entry.id   d2a4758cde6721266f312d614ec1d3c2
#
_cell.length_a   1.000
_cell.length_b   1.000
_cell.length_c   1.000
_cell.angle_alpha   90.00
_cell.angle_beta   90.00
_cell.angle_gamma   90.00
#
_symmetry.space_group_name_H-M   'P 1'
#
loop_
_entity.id
_entity.type
_entity.pdbx_description
1 polymer ?
#
loop_
_entity_poly.entity_id
_entity_poly.type
_entity_poly.pdbx_seq_one_letter_code
_entity_poly.pdbx_strand_id
1 'polypeptide(L)'
;LQTRKNGDYSIARNGWISDYNDPVSFLDMWVTGGGNNDAQYSNPDYDNLIAQAKAESDPAARMKLLHQAEDILVGQDYVVDPLYFYTQKYMLRDGIEGMYYTPLGYFFFGYCTQSK
;
A
#
# COMPACT_ATOMS: atom_id res chain seq x y z
N LEU A 1 -0.45 -13.17 -13.27
CA LEU A 1 -1.01 -11.80 -13.33
C LEU A 1 -2.34 -11.75 -14.08
N GLN A 2 -2.45 -12.33 -15.29
CA GLN A 2 -3.69 -12.25 -16.09
C GLN A 2 -4.88 -12.91 -15.40
N THR A 3 -4.71 -14.10 -14.84
CA THR A 3 -5.74 -14.83 -14.07
C THR A 3 -6.31 -13.96 -12.93
N ARG A 4 -5.43 -13.27 -12.19
CA ARG A 4 -5.85 -12.37 -11.11
C ARG A 4 -6.63 -11.18 -11.63
N LYS A 5 -6.18 -10.53 -12.71
CA LYS A 5 -6.89 -9.41 -13.34
C LYS A 5 -8.26 -9.79 -13.88
N ASN A 6 -8.41 -11.03 -14.31
CA ASN A 6 -9.70 -11.55 -14.80
C ASN A 6 -10.67 -11.95 -13.66
N GLY A 7 -10.21 -12.00 -12.42
CA GLY A 7 -11.02 -12.49 -11.29
C GLY A 7 -11.16 -14.02 -11.23
N ASP A 8 -10.38 -14.76 -12.01
CA ASP A 8 -10.46 -16.22 -12.11
C ASP A 8 -9.72 -16.92 -10.96
N TYR A 9 -10.07 -16.59 -9.71
CA TYR A 9 -9.46 -17.18 -8.52
C TYR A 9 -10.40 -17.09 -7.32
N SER A 10 -10.20 -17.95 -6.34
CA SER A 10 -10.86 -17.86 -5.04
C SER A 10 -10.00 -17.12 -4.01
N ILE A 11 -8.69 -17.35 -4.03
CA ILE A 11 -7.71 -16.67 -3.17
C ILE A 11 -6.46 -16.37 -4.01
N ALA A 12 -5.96 -15.16 -3.91
CA ALA A 12 -4.74 -14.76 -4.61
C ALA A 12 -3.77 -14.03 -3.66
N ARG A 13 -2.48 -14.37 -3.77
CA ARG A 13 -1.44 -13.59 -3.09
C ARG A 13 -1.27 -12.25 -3.80
N ASN A 14 -1.27 -11.19 -3.01
CA ASN A 14 -0.96 -9.84 -3.47
C ASN A 14 0.12 -9.20 -2.58
N GLY A 15 0.66 -8.07 -3.01
CA GLY A 15 1.55 -7.21 -2.25
C GLY A 15 1.54 -5.81 -2.84
N TRP A 16 1.61 -4.81 -1.98
CA TRP A 16 1.63 -3.42 -2.36
C TRP A 16 2.75 -2.68 -1.63
N ILE A 17 3.45 -1.85 -2.35
CA ILE A 17 4.42 -0.89 -1.78
C ILE A 17 3.80 0.48 -2.01
N SER A 18 3.71 1.28 -0.96
CA SER A 18 3.13 2.62 -1.06
C SER A 18 3.87 3.48 -2.08
N ASP A 19 3.13 4.16 -2.95
CA ASP A 19 3.69 5.11 -3.91
C ASP A 19 4.10 6.42 -3.24
N TYR A 20 3.50 6.74 -2.10
CA TYR A 20 3.74 7.95 -1.30
C TYR A 20 3.38 7.69 0.18
N ASN A 21 3.85 8.58 1.07
CA ASN A 21 3.67 8.42 2.51
C ASN A 21 2.26 8.84 2.96
N ASP A 22 1.26 8.03 2.62
CA ASP A 22 -0.12 8.21 3.04
C ASP A 22 -0.86 6.87 3.04
N PRO A 23 -1.69 6.56 4.07
CA PRO A 23 -2.48 5.32 4.13
C PRO A 23 -3.43 5.11 2.95
N VAL A 24 -3.90 6.19 2.34
CA VAL A 24 -4.76 6.14 1.14
C VAL A 24 -4.10 5.36 -0.01
N SER A 25 -2.77 5.34 -0.10
CA SER A 25 -2.05 4.52 -1.09
C SER A 25 -2.37 3.03 -1.01
N PHE A 26 -2.76 2.54 0.17
CA PHE A 26 -3.16 1.14 0.38
C PHE A 26 -4.67 0.92 0.23
N LEU A 27 -5.48 1.89 0.62
CA LEU A 27 -6.94 1.74 0.64
C LEU A 27 -7.59 2.12 -0.70
N ASP A 28 -7.07 3.13 -1.39
CA ASP A 28 -7.66 3.62 -2.65
C ASP A 28 -7.67 2.59 -3.79
N MET A 29 -6.79 1.61 -3.72
CA MET A 29 -6.73 0.56 -4.74
C MET A 29 -7.96 -0.36 -4.78
N TRP A 30 -8.78 -0.38 -3.71
CA TRP A 30 -9.94 -1.26 -3.57
C TRP A 30 -11.28 -0.59 -3.89
N VAL A 31 -11.28 0.67 -4.29
CA VAL A 31 -12.51 1.35 -4.71
C VAL A 31 -13.13 0.69 -5.95
N THR A 32 -14.44 0.76 -6.05
CA THR A 32 -15.18 0.20 -7.18
C THR A 32 -14.64 0.69 -8.51
N GLY A 33 -14.28 -0.23 -9.40
CA GLY A 33 -13.72 0.08 -10.72
C GLY A 33 -12.28 0.58 -10.71
N GLY A 34 -11.58 0.56 -9.57
CA GLY A 34 -10.17 0.92 -9.46
C GLY A 34 -9.27 0.03 -10.31
N GLY A 35 -8.28 0.59 -11.00
CA GLY A 35 -7.40 -0.14 -11.91
C GLY A 35 -6.51 -1.21 -11.25
N ASN A 36 -6.35 -1.14 -9.93
CA ASN A 36 -5.60 -2.10 -9.12
C ASN A 36 -6.52 -3.02 -8.30
N ASN A 37 -7.84 -2.86 -8.41
CA ASN A 37 -8.84 -3.68 -7.73
C ASN A 37 -9.01 -5.02 -8.45
N ASP A 38 -8.00 -5.87 -8.39
CA ASP A 38 -8.03 -7.19 -9.01
C ASP A 38 -9.07 -8.14 -8.34
N ALA A 39 -9.51 -7.82 -7.12
CA ALA A 39 -10.58 -8.55 -6.44
C ALA A 39 -11.98 -8.25 -7.00
N GLN A 40 -12.10 -7.25 -7.87
CA GLN A 40 -13.39 -6.76 -8.39
C GLN A 40 -14.37 -6.39 -7.25
N TYR A 41 -13.81 -5.98 -6.12
CA TYR A 41 -14.57 -5.57 -4.95
C TYR A 41 -15.40 -4.32 -5.24
N SER A 42 -16.60 -4.28 -4.70
CA SER A 42 -17.51 -3.15 -4.84
C SER A 42 -18.37 -3.01 -3.58
N ASN A 43 -18.17 -1.92 -2.86
CA ASN A 43 -18.96 -1.57 -1.69
C ASN A 43 -19.14 -0.05 -1.65
N PRO A 44 -20.37 0.46 -1.82
CA PRO A 44 -20.63 1.91 -1.83
C PRO A 44 -20.26 2.63 -0.53
N ASP A 45 -20.38 1.96 0.62
CA ASP A 45 -20.01 2.57 1.92
C ASP A 45 -18.50 2.73 2.02
N TYR A 46 -17.74 1.73 1.56
CA TYR A 46 -16.28 1.80 1.45
C TYR A 46 -15.86 2.94 0.52
N ASP A 47 -16.41 3.00 -0.68
CA ASP A 47 -16.10 4.03 -1.68
C ASP A 47 -16.36 5.44 -1.13
N ASN A 48 -17.49 5.60 -0.43
CA ASN A 48 -17.87 6.87 0.19
C ASN A 48 -16.89 7.29 1.30
N LEU A 49 -16.43 6.35 2.15
CA LEU A 49 -15.44 6.63 3.19
C LEU A 49 -14.10 7.07 2.59
N ILE A 50 -13.65 6.42 1.53
CA ILE A 50 -12.42 6.81 0.82
C ILE A 50 -12.57 8.19 0.18
N ALA A 51 -13.71 8.48 -0.44
CA ALA A 51 -13.99 9.79 -1.02
C ALA A 51 -14.02 10.91 0.04
N GLN A 52 -14.66 10.67 1.18
CA GLN A 52 -14.66 11.59 2.31
C GLN A 52 -13.26 11.81 2.88
N ALA A 53 -12.48 10.73 3.08
CA ALA A 53 -11.12 10.82 3.59
C ALA A 53 -10.19 11.63 2.67
N LYS A 54 -10.40 11.56 1.36
CA LYS A 54 -9.66 12.38 0.38
C LYS A 54 -10.01 13.87 0.43
N ALA A 55 -11.23 14.18 0.83
CA ALA A 55 -11.73 15.57 0.92
C ALA A 55 -11.50 16.20 2.32
N GLU A 56 -11.25 15.38 3.34
CA GLU A 56 -11.10 15.83 4.72
C GLU A 56 -9.74 16.47 4.97
N SER A 57 -9.76 17.68 5.53
CA SER A 57 -8.56 18.46 5.84
C SER A 57 -8.07 18.32 7.28
N ASP A 58 -8.94 17.91 8.22
CA ASP A 58 -8.52 17.62 9.58
C ASP A 58 -7.86 16.23 9.63
N PRO A 59 -6.57 16.12 10.01
CA PRO A 59 -5.86 14.85 10.00
C PRO A 59 -6.49 13.79 10.92
N ALA A 60 -7.05 14.20 12.06
CA ALA A 60 -7.65 13.27 13.02
C ALA A 60 -8.99 12.72 12.52
N ALA A 61 -9.83 13.57 11.93
CA ALA A 61 -11.09 13.16 11.29
C ALA A 61 -10.79 12.26 10.09
N ARG A 62 -9.82 12.63 9.26
CA ARG A 62 -9.36 11.84 8.11
C ARG A 62 -8.91 10.44 8.49
N MET A 63 -8.09 10.30 9.52
CA MET A 63 -7.64 8.99 10.00
C MET A 63 -8.80 8.11 10.49
N LYS A 64 -9.83 8.69 11.12
CA LYS A 64 -11.03 7.94 11.51
C LYS A 64 -11.78 7.37 10.32
N LEU A 65 -11.92 8.14 9.23
CA LEU A 65 -12.56 7.68 8.01
C LEU A 65 -11.75 6.53 7.36
N LEU A 66 -10.42 6.65 7.33
CA LEU A 66 -9.54 5.60 6.80
C LEU A 66 -9.61 4.32 7.64
N HIS A 67 -9.63 4.41 8.97
CA HIS A 67 -9.81 3.25 9.86
C HIS A 67 -11.18 2.57 9.63
N GLN A 68 -12.25 3.36 9.45
CA GLN A 68 -13.57 2.78 9.15
C GLN A 68 -13.58 2.04 7.80
N ALA A 69 -12.89 2.58 6.80
CA ALA A 69 -12.74 1.91 5.51
C ALA A 69 -11.92 0.61 5.64
N GLU A 70 -10.83 0.63 6.43
CA GLU A 70 -10.02 -0.56 6.72
C GLU A 70 -10.85 -1.62 7.46
N ASP A 71 -11.65 -1.24 8.45
CA ASP A 71 -12.55 -2.14 9.18
C ASP A 71 -13.55 -2.84 8.25
N ILE A 72 -14.08 -2.15 7.25
CA ILE A 72 -14.95 -2.75 6.24
C ILE A 72 -14.15 -3.75 5.39
N LEU A 73 -13.02 -3.31 4.84
CA LEU A 73 -12.23 -4.08 3.88
C LEU A 73 -11.67 -5.38 4.48
N VAL A 74 -11.16 -5.30 5.68
CA VAL A 74 -10.42 -6.39 6.37
C VAL A 74 -11.31 -7.12 7.38
N GLY A 75 -12.13 -6.39 8.14
CA GLY A 75 -12.86 -6.93 9.29
C GLY A 75 -14.30 -7.39 8.99
N GLN A 76 -14.91 -6.86 7.94
CA GLN A 76 -16.31 -7.17 7.60
C GLN A 76 -16.43 -7.94 6.30
N ASP A 77 -15.85 -7.42 5.22
CA ASP A 77 -15.96 -7.99 3.88
C ASP A 77 -14.84 -9.00 3.56
N TYR A 78 -13.78 -9.04 4.38
CA TYR A 78 -12.65 -9.98 4.25
C TYR A 78 -12.02 -10.01 2.86
N VAL A 79 -11.96 -8.86 2.19
CA VAL A 79 -11.39 -8.74 0.84
C VAL A 79 -9.88 -8.92 0.85
N VAL A 80 -9.26 -8.50 1.95
CA VAL A 80 -7.81 -8.55 2.17
C VAL A 80 -7.53 -9.19 3.52
N ASP A 81 -6.60 -10.15 3.54
CA ASP A 81 -6.03 -10.72 4.76
C ASP A 81 -4.55 -10.30 4.86
N PRO A 82 -4.21 -9.29 5.68
CA PRO A 82 -2.85 -8.81 5.86
C PRO A 82 -1.99 -9.85 6.58
N LEU A 83 -0.92 -10.33 5.93
CA LEU A 83 -0.06 -11.38 6.49
C LEU A 83 1.18 -10.82 7.18
N TYR A 84 1.89 -9.87 6.55
CA TYR A 84 3.12 -9.29 7.09
C TYR A 84 3.53 -8.03 6.32
N PHE A 85 4.38 -7.24 6.95
CA PHE A 85 5.09 -6.14 6.31
C PHE A 85 6.41 -6.62 5.72
N TYR A 86 6.67 -6.29 4.47
CA TYR A 86 7.95 -6.55 3.84
C TYR A 86 9.07 -5.74 4.49
N THR A 87 10.20 -6.38 4.67
CA THR A 87 11.46 -5.72 5.04
C THR A 87 12.45 -5.82 3.90
N GLN A 88 13.11 -4.73 3.55
CA GLN A 88 14.22 -4.74 2.61
C GLN A 88 15.52 -5.07 3.35
N LYS A 89 16.22 -6.09 2.88
CA LYS A 89 17.53 -6.48 3.41
C LYS A 89 18.59 -6.18 2.37
N TYR A 90 19.68 -5.59 2.80
CA TYR A 90 20.83 -5.32 1.94
C TYR A 90 22.13 -5.57 2.71
N MET A 91 23.19 -5.82 1.98
CA MET A 91 24.55 -5.88 2.51
C MET A 91 25.39 -4.87 1.77
N LEU A 92 26.20 -4.13 2.54
CA LEU A 92 27.21 -3.23 2.02
C LEU A 92 28.59 -3.84 2.28
N ARG A 93 29.45 -3.77 1.26
CA ARG A 93 30.85 -4.11 1.43
C ARG A 93 31.51 -3.07 2.36
N ASP A 94 32.44 -3.52 3.18
CA ASP A 94 33.24 -2.64 4.02
C ASP A 94 33.96 -1.58 3.19
N GLY A 95 33.97 -0.36 3.69
CA GLY A 95 34.54 0.80 3.00
C GLY A 95 33.61 1.50 2.01
N ILE A 96 32.37 1.02 1.81
CA ILE A 96 31.35 1.76 1.06
C ILE A 96 30.58 2.66 2.02
N GLU A 97 30.63 3.98 1.76
CA GLU A 97 29.92 5.00 2.54
C GLU A 97 29.03 5.85 1.64
N GLY A 98 28.06 6.59 2.23
CA GLY A 98 27.21 7.54 1.52
C GLY A 98 26.00 6.95 0.83
N MET A 99 25.77 5.63 0.89
CA MET A 99 24.50 5.04 0.47
C MET A 99 23.42 5.34 1.50
N TYR A 100 22.26 5.76 1.06
CA TYR A 100 21.10 5.86 1.93
C TYR A 100 19.85 5.21 1.30
N TYR A 101 18.95 4.82 2.19
CA TYR A 101 17.72 4.11 1.88
C TYR A 101 16.53 4.89 2.43
N THR A 102 15.45 4.99 1.64
CA THR A 102 14.24 5.67 2.07
C THR A 102 13.19 4.69 2.59
N PRO A 103 12.24 5.13 3.45
CA PRO A 103 11.13 4.30 3.88
C PRO A 103 10.25 3.75 2.74
N LEU A 104 10.26 4.39 1.58
CA LEU A 104 9.56 3.93 0.37
C LEU A 104 10.33 2.87 -0.44
N GLY A 105 11.48 2.41 0.06
CA GLY A 105 12.22 1.33 -0.56
C GLY A 105 13.25 1.76 -1.63
N TYR A 106 13.52 3.05 -1.79
CA TYR A 106 14.50 3.53 -2.76
C TYR A 106 15.91 3.61 -2.17
N PHE A 107 16.89 3.09 -2.92
CA PHE A 107 18.31 3.21 -2.62
C PHE A 107 18.93 4.35 -3.44
N PHE A 108 19.72 5.17 -2.78
CA PHE A 108 20.43 6.28 -3.42
C PHE A 108 21.93 6.08 -3.28
N PHE A 109 22.62 6.06 -4.42
CA PHE A 109 24.05 5.79 -4.55
C PHE A 109 24.86 7.02 -4.99
N GLY A 110 24.20 8.15 -5.25
CA GLY A 110 24.83 9.34 -5.81
C GLY A 110 25.96 9.94 -4.96
N TYR A 111 25.97 9.64 -3.68
CA TYR A 111 26.99 10.09 -2.72
C TYR A 111 27.91 8.96 -2.24
N CYS A 112 27.83 7.81 -2.90
CA CYS A 112 28.66 6.68 -2.50
C CYS A 112 30.13 6.93 -2.81
N THR A 113 30.95 6.65 -1.80
CA THR A 113 32.41 6.65 -1.89
C THR A 113 32.93 5.30 -1.42
N GLN A 114 34.13 4.95 -1.86
CA GLN A 114 34.83 3.76 -1.38
C GLN A 114 36.16 4.19 -0.80
N SER A 115 36.36 3.89 0.49
CA SER A 115 37.69 3.99 1.10
C SER A 115 38.55 2.83 0.64
N LYS A 116 39.83 3.10 0.41
CA LYS A 116 40.82 2.07 0.06
C LYS A 116 41.17 1.23 1.25
#